data_a98d9ff32f8d8cb4ac5190950023db48
#
_entry.id   a98d9ff32f8d8cb4ac5190950023db48
#
_cell.length_a   1.000
_cell.length_b   1.000
_cell.length_c   1.000
_cell.angle_alpha   90.00
_cell.angle_beta   90.00
_cell.angle_gamma   90.00
#
_symmetry.space_group_name_H-M   'P 1'
#
loop_
_entity.id
_entity.type
_entity.pdbx_description
1 polymer ?
#
loop_
_entity_poly.entity_id
_entity_poly.type
_entity_poly.pdbx_seq_one_letter_code
_entity_poly.pdbx_strand_id
1 'polypeptide(L)'
;MSSNEGGAWLALNIRGKLAALLNVFELDKRQNAKSRGYLVKNFVKGNSSTLEYLQELQGSQDVYNGFKLITINISKKSLETHYFTNFVQDEGPALKHIQNGVQGFGNGPFLKVAEGEKLFNDIVKKYGHSNHKDTLIKELLRFLKWNKLHYPDEELIKRTPKFPGTDDQKKFSSIFVEMPSRQYGTRTHTIILIDHDGKVEYNEWTKSGLIWNHQCYTTILKAEV
;
A
#
# COMPACT_ATOMS: atom_id res chain seq x y z
N MET A 1 9.70 24.46 -9.27
CA MET A 1 10.72 23.96 -8.33
C MET A 1 9.99 23.18 -7.26
N SER A 2 9.99 21.87 -7.32
CA SER A 2 9.44 21.06 -6.23
C SER A 2 10.41 21.15 -5.07
N SER A 3 9.98 21.78 -3.97
CA SER A 3 10.67 21.68 -2.71
C SER A 3 10.92 20.21 -2.38
N ASN A 4 12.11 19.88 -1.92
CA ASN A 4 12.52 18.54 -1.42
C ASN A 4 11.74 18.17 -0.14
N GLU A 5 10.43 18.18 -0.22
CA GLU A 5 9.56 17.82 0.87
C GLU A 5 9.40 16.29 0.84
N GLY A 6 10.27 15.60 1.59
CA GLY A 6 10.27 14.15 1.69
C GLY A 6 8.96 13.56 2.20
N GLY A 7 8.03 13.26 1.29
CA GLY A 7 6.85 12.45 1.55
C GLY A 7 7.19 10.96 1.46
N ALA A 8 6.37 10.11 2.08
CA ALA A 8 6.48 8.66 1.99
C ALA A 8 5.15 8.04 1.56
N TRP A 9 5.21 6.90 0.87
CA TRP A 9 4.03 6.10 0.54
C TRP A 9 3.88 4.89 1.48
N LEU A 10 4.97 4.51 2.12
CA LEU A 10 5.01 3.46 3.11
C LEU A 10 6.06 3.84 4.16
N ALA A 11 5.73 3.72 5.43
CA ALA A 11 6.68 3.89 6.51
C ALA A 11 6.28 3.07 7.74
N LEU A 12 7.30 2.60 8.45
CA LEU A 12 7.18 1.93 9.74
C LEU A 12 8.13 2.62 10.72
N ASN A 13 7.71 2.81 11.96
CA ASN A 13 8.57 3.26 13.03
C ASN A 13 8.80 2.15 14.08
N ILE A 14 9.82 2.31 14.90
CA ILE A 14 10.15 1.33 15.96
C ILE A 14 9.11 1.25 17.08
N ARG A 15 8.16 2.18 17.15
CA ARG A 15 7.04 2.15 18.11
C ARG A 15 5.85 1.32 17.60
N GLY A 16 5.97 0.68 16.44
CA GLY A 16 4.94 -0.17 15.86
C GLY A 16 3.91 0.56 14.98
N LYS A 17 4.08 1.86 14.71
CA LYS A 17 3.21 2.56 13.76
C LYS A 17 3.67 2.33 12.32
N LEU A 18 2.80 1.72 11.51
CA LEU A 18 2.98 1.52 10.09
C LEU A 18 1.86 2.24 9.33
N ALA A 19 2.19 2.92 8.25
CA ALA A 19 1.19 3.47 7.33
C ALA A 19 1.58 3.25 5.87
N ALA A 20 0.55 2.97 5.06
CA ALA A 20 0.65 2.86 3.61
C ALA A 20 -0.38 3.76 2.94
N LEU A 21 0.04 4.43 1.86
CA LEU A 21 -0.78 5.38 1.11
C LEU A 21 -0.95 4.91 -0.34
N LEU A 22 -2.18 4.90 -0.81
CA LEU A 22 -2.53 4.67 -2.20
C LEU A 22 -3.17 5.94 -2.79
N ASN A 23 -2.68 6.38 -3.93
CA ASN A 23 -3.32 7.44 -4.69
C ASN A 23 -4.54 6.88 -5.42
N VAL A 24 -5.69 7.53 -5.32
CA VAL A 24 -6.86 7.16 -6.12
C VAL A 24 -6.72 7.70 -7.53
N PHE A 25 -7.20 6.95 -8.52
CA PHE A 25 -7.36 7.43 -9.88
C PHE A 25 -8.53 8.41 -9.94
N GLU A 26 -8.23 9.68 -10.16
CA GLU A 26 -9.20 10.76 -10.35
C GLU A 26 -9.00 11.41 -11.71
N LEU A 27 -10.10 11.77 -12.37
CA LEU A 27 -10.09 12.48 -13.64
C LEU A 27 -9.71 13.95 -13.45
N ASP A 28 -10.27 14.57 -12.41
CA ASP A 28 -10.12 15.99 -12.10
C ASP A 28 -9.32 16.15 -10.81
N LYS A 29 -8.01 16.42 -10.97
CA LYS A 29 -7.13 16.69 -9.83
C LYS A 29 -7.11 18.18 -9.52
N ARG A 30 -7.21 18.50 -8.24
CA ARG A 30 -7.02 19.87 -7.74
C ARG A 30 -5.55 20.27 -7.91
N GLN A 31 -5.30 21.41 -8.57
CA GLN A 31 -3.93 21.87 -8.83
C GLN A 31 -3.19 22.28 -7.55
N ASN A 32 -3.89 22.83 -6.56
CA ASN A 32 -3.33 23.32 -5.30
C ASN A 32 -3.48 22.32 -4.13
N ALA A 33 -3.68 21.04 -4.40
CA ALA A 33 -3.80 20.05 -3.35
C ALA A 33 -2.47 19.83 -2.61
N LYS A 34 -2.55 19.64 -1.29
CA LYS A 34 -1.38 19.29 -0.47
C LYS A 34 -0.82 17.93 -0.86
N SER A 35 0.49 17.75 -0.67
CA SER A 35 1.16 16.47 -0.89
C SER A 35 0.66 15.42 0.09
N ARG A 36 0.14 14.31 -0.44
CA ARG A 36 -0.39 13.18 0.34
C ARG A 36 0.68 12.40 1.10
N GLY A 37 1.93 12.45 0.64
CA GLY A 37 3.04 11.73 1.29
C GLY A 37 3.31 12.18 2.74
N TYR A 38 2.85 13.36 3.13
CA TYR A 38 2.90 13.81 4.53
C TYR A 38 1.96 13.03 5.43
N LEU A 39 0.87 12.50 4.93
CA LEU A 39 -0.09 11.72 5.73
C LEU A 39 0.58 10.53 6.39
N VAL A 40 1.40 9.79 5.64
CA VAL A 40 2.19 8.67 6.18
C VAL A 40 3.22 9.16 7.19
N LYS A 41 3.99 10.18 6.81
CA LYS A 41 5.07 10.73 7.65
C LYS A 41 4.53 11.28 8.99
N ASN A 42 3.43 12.02 8.96
CA ASN A 42 2.83 12.60 10.15
C ASN A 42 2.29 11.54 11.11
N PHE A 43 1.63 10.50 10.57
CA PHE A 43 1.16 9.39 11.39
C PHE A 43 2.30 8.67 12.12
N VAL A 44 3.35 8.27 11.39
CA VAL A 44 4.43 7.47 12.01
C VAL A 44 5.32 8.30 12.93
N LYS A 45 5.40 9.62 12.76
CA LYS A 45 6.16 10.53 13.63
C LYS A 45 5.34 11.01 14.83
N GLY A 46 4.02 11.13 14.66
CA GLY A 46 3.11 11.66 15.67
C GLY A 46 2.95 10.75 16.88
N ASN A 47 2.47 11.34 17.98
CA ASN A 47 2.17 10.63 19.23
C ASN A 47 0.69 10.31 19.40
N SER A 48 -0.21 10.93 18.61
CA SER A 48 -1.66 10.68 18.65
C SER A 48 -1.96 9.19 18.41
N SER A 49 -3.01 8.69 18.99
CA SER A 49 -3.54 7.36 18.66
C SER A 49 -3.96 7.30 17.18
N THR A 50 -4.14 6.10 16.68
CA THR A 50 -4.58 5.91 15.28
C THR A 50 -5.92 6.60 15.03
N LEU A 51 -6.86 6.43 15.93
CA LEU A 51 -8.21 6.97 15.78
C LEU A 51 -8.23 8.50 15.85
N GLU A 52 -7.53 9.09 16.83
CA GLU A 52 -7.38 10.56 16.92
C GLU A 52 -6.81 11.15 15.64
N TYR A 53 -5.72 10.56 15.13
CA TYR A 53 -5.11 11.02 13.89
C TYR A 53 -6.07 10.97 12.69
N LEU A 54 -6.83 9.89 12.55
CA LEU A 54 -7.76 9.73 11.44
C LEU A 54 -9.01 10.63 11.58
N GLN A 55 -9.46 10.92 12.79
CA GLN A 55 -10.53 11.89 13.06
C GLN A 55 -10.09 13.33 12.72
N GLU A 56 -8.88 13.73 13.11
CA GLU A 56 -8.30 15.03 12.72
C GLU A 56 -8.16 15.13 11.19
N LEU A 57 -7.72 14.06 10.54
CA LEU A 57 -7.61 13.99 9.09
C LEU A 57 -8.96 14.14 8.41
N GLN A 58 -10.02 13.53 8.95
CA GLN A 58 -11.39 13.65 8.43
C GLN A 58 -11.86 15.11 8.40
N GLY A 59 -11.48 15.91 9.38
CA GLY A 59 -11.79 17.36 9.42
C GLY A 59 -11.01 18.20 8.40
N SER A 60 -9.95 17.66 7.80
CA SER A 60 -9.06 18.38 6.88
C SER A 60 -8.83 17.65 5.55
N GLN A 61 -9.60 16.61 5.26
CA GLN A 61 -9.38 15.75 4.08
C GLN A 61 -9.51 16.47 2.73
N ASP A 62 -10.27 17.57 2.69
CA ASP A 62 -10.59 18.29 1.45
C ASP A 62 -9.41 19.05 0.83
N VAL A 63 -8.32 19.21 1.57
CA VAL A 63 -7.12 19.85 1.01
C VAL A 63 -6.25 18.89 0.18
N TYR A 64 -6.61 17.59 0.11
CA TYR A 64 -5.88 16.57 -0.62
C TYR A 64 -6.67 16.07 -1.82
N ASN A 65 -5.96 15.67 -2.88
CA ASN A 65 -6.55 14.82 -3.92
C ASN A 65 -6.87 13.44 -3.36
N GLY A 66 -7.70 12.65 -4.04
CA GLY A 66 -8.16 11.35 -3.59
C GLY A 66 -7.04 10.39 -3.17
N PHE A 67 -7.22 9.80 -2.00
CA PHE A 67 -6.29 8.84 -1.43
C PHE A 67 -7.00 7.76 -0.61
N LYS A 68 -6.26 6.68 -0.39
CA LYS A 68 -6.56 5.64 0.60
C LYS A 68 -5.37 5.55 1.54
N LEU A 69 -5.62 5.59 2.83
CA LEU A 69 -4.61 5.48 3.87
C LEU A 69 -4.90 4.26 4.72
N ILE A 70 -3.95 3.35 4.79
CA ILE A 70 -3.96 2.21 5.70
C ILE A 70 -3.02 2.54 6.84
N THR A 71 -3.51 2.46 8.06
CA THR A 71 -2.73 2.66 9.27
C THR A 71 -2.78 1.41 10.13
N ILE A 72 -1.64 0.99 10.63
CA ILE A 72 -1.50 -0.18 11.48
C ILE A 72 -0.74 0.23 12.73
N ASN A 73 -1.29 -0.10 13.89
CA ASN A 73 -0.62 0.03 15.18
C ASN A 73 -0.33 -1.37 15.73
N ILE A 74 0.94 -1.67 15.88
CA ILE A 74 1.44 -2.99 16.27
C ILE A 74 1.97 -2.90 17.68
N SER A 75 1.37 -3.65 18.60
CA SER A 75 1.85 -3.84 19.96
C SER A 75 2.06 -5.32 20.26
N LYS A 76 2.65 -5.63 21.39
CA LYS A 76 2.80 -7.04 21.85
C LYS A 76 1.46 -7.76 22.06
N LYS A 77 0.40 -7.02 22.34
CA LYS A 77 -0.92 -7.56 22.70
C LYS A 77 -1.97 -7.41 21.61
N SER A 78 -1.77 -6.50 20.67
CA SER A 78 -2.79 -6.14 19.69
C SER A 78 -2.20 -5.71 18.34
N LEU A 79 -2.94 -6.00 17.32
CA LEU A 79 -2.77 -5.47 15.97
C LEU A 79 -4.02 -4.70 15.62
N GLU A 80 -3.92 -3.39 15.50
CA GLU A 80 -5.05 -2.52 15.18
C GLU A 80 -4.84 -1.91 13.80
N THR A 81 -5.75 -2.23 12.88
CA THR A 81 -5.68 -1.77 11.48
C THR A 81 -6.87 -0.90 11.15
N HIS A 82 -6.62 0.28 10.58
CA HIS A 82 -7.65 1.15 10.04
C HIS A 82 -7.39 1.49 8.59
N TYR A 83 -8.49 1.67 7.88
CA TYR A 83 -8.53 2.18 6.52
C TYR A 83 -9.29 3.51 6.52
N PHE A 84 -8.73 4.51 5.85
CA PHE A 84 -9.36 5.80 5.64
C PHE A 84 -9.27 6.21 4.16
N THR A 85 -10.34 6.77 3.62
CA THR A 85 -10.35 7.36 2.28
C THR A 85 -11.15 8.67 2.28
N ASN A 86 -10.68 9.66 1.50
CA ASN A 86 -11.46 10.87 1.19
C ASN A 86 -12.17 10.77 -0.16
N PHE A 87 -12.20 9.59 -0.78
CA PHE A 87 -12.81 9.38 -2.09
C PHE A 87 -14.22 8.80 -1.93
N VAL A 88 -15.22 9.66 -2.07
CA VAL A 88 -16.64 9.38 -1.78
C VAL A 88 -17.26 8.34 -2.72
N GLN A 89 -16.69 8.11 -3.91
CA GLN A 89 -17.19 7.14 -4.89
C GLN A 89 -16.88 5.69 -4.53
N ASP A 90 -16.00 5.45 -3.54
CA ASP A 90 -15.78 4.11 -3.01
C ASP A 90 -16.92 3.78 -2.02
N GLU A 91 -17.53 2.61 -2.17
CA GLU A 91 -18.65 2.19 -1.35
C GLU A 91 -18.27 2.04 0.13
N GLY A 92 -19.13 2.53 0.99
CA GLY A 92 -19.04 2.36 2.45
C GLY A 92 -18.42 3.55 3.20
N PRO A 93 -18.23 3.43 4.54
CA PRO A 93 -17.75 4.51 5.38
C PRO A 93 -16.30 4.90 5.05
N ALA A 94 -16.03 6.22 5.12
CA ALA A 94 -14.70 6.79 4.88
C ALA A 94 -13.63 6.22 5.83
N LEU A 95 -14.00 5.96 7.08
CA LEU A 95 -13.14 5.36 8.12
C LEU A 95 -13.68 3.97 8.49
N LYS A 96 -12.82 2.96 8.43
CA LYS A 96 -13.15 1.57 8.77
C LYS A 96 -12.07 0.96 9.65
N HIS A 97 -12.49 0.24 10.69
CA HIS A 97 -11.62 -0.72 11.35
C HIS A 97 -11.54 -2.00 10.49
N ILE A 98 -10.33 -2.49 10.27
CA ILE A 98 -10.08 -3.68 9.46
C ILE A 98 -9.78 -4.87 10.38
N GLN A 99 -10.55 -5.93 10.21
CA GLN A 99 -10.35 -7.17 10.97
C GLN A 99 -9.03 -7.84 10.61
N ASN A 100 -8.44 -8.56 11.57
CA ASN A 100 -7.24 -9.33 11.34
C ASN A 100 -7.46 -10.39 10.26
N GLY A 101 -6.46 -10.62 9.44
CA GLY A 101 -6.50 -11.54 8.32
C GLY A 101 -5.83 -10.97 7.09
N VAL A 102 -5.98 -11.66 5.96
CA VAL A 102 -5.48 -11.19 4.67
C VAL A 102 -6.46 -10.16 4.11
N GLN A 103 -5.92 -9.01 3.71
CA GLN A 103 -6.68 -7.90 3.13
C GLN A 103 -5.91 -7.33 1.93
N GLY A 104 -6.59 -7.17 0.80
CA GLY A 104 -6.05 -6.54 -0.40
C GLY A 104 -6.49 -5.08 -0.52
N PHE A 105 -5.55 -4.17 -0.77
CA PHE A 105 -5.83 -2.77 -1.02
C PHE A 105 -5.27 -2.34 -2.37
N GLY A 106 -6.05 -1.58 -3.13
CA GLY A 106 -5.67 -1.06 -4.43
C GLY A 106 -6.17 0.37 -4.67
N ASN A 107 -5.74 0.98 -5.76
CA ASN A 107 -6.17 2.33 -6.18
C ASN A 107 -7.66 2.41 -6.56
N GLY A 108 -8.31 1.26 -6.69
CA GLY A 108 -9.73 1.04 -6.93
C GLY A 108 -10.09 -0.41 -6.62
N PRO A 109 -11.40 -0.76 -6.63
CA PRO A 109 -11.87 -2.12 -6.40
C PRO A 109 -11.68 -2.99 -7.66
N PHE A 110 -10.43 -3.12 -8.10
CA PHE A 110 -10.06 -3.81 -9.33
C PHE A 110 -9.97 -5.33 -9.15
N LEU A 111 -10.26 -6.09 -10.20
CA LEU A 111 -10.20 -7.55 -10.21
C LEU A 111 -8.84 -8.07 -9.72
N LYS A 112 -7.74 -7.40 -10.10
CA LYS A 112 -6.39 -7.75 -9.64
C LYS A 112 -6.22 -7.74 -8.12
N VAL A 113 -7.00 -6.93 -7.39
CA VAL A 113 -6.93 -6.85 -5.93
C VAL A 113 -7.55 -8.10 -5.32
N ALA A 114 -8.75 -8.48 -5.76
CA ALA A 114 -9.44 -9.66 -5.28
C ALA A 114 -8.69 -10.98 -5.60
N GLU A 115 -8.17 -11.08 -6.82
CA GLU A 115 -7.36 -12.24 -7.22
C GLU A 115 -6.01 -12.28 -6.48
N GLY A 116 -5.40 -11.10 -6.29
CA GLY A 116 -4.16 -10.95 -5.54
C GLY A 116 -4.32 -11.34 -4.07
N GLU A 117 -5.43 -10.96 -3.43
CA GLU A 117 -5.75 -11.33 -2.05
C GLU A 117 -5.86 -12.85 -1.88
N LYS A 118 -6.53 -13.55 -2.80
CA LYS A 118 -6.62 -15.01 -2.79
C LYS A 118 -5.24 -15.66 -2.88
N LEU A 119 -4.44 -15.23 -3.87
CA LEU A 119 -3.10 -15.80 -4.07
C LEU A 119 -2.17 -15.50 -2.89
N PHE A 120 -2.22 -14.29 -2.34
CA PHE A 120 -1.45 -13.92 -1.15
C PHE A 120 -1.85 -14.79 0.05
N ASN A 121 -3.16 -15.01 0.27
CA ASN A 121 -3.65 -15.86 1.34
C ASN A 121 -3.14 -17.30 1.22
N ASP A 122 -3.11 -17.86 0.00
CA ASP A 122 -2.60 -19.21 -0.25
C ASP A 122 -1.09 -19.31 0.06
N ILE A 123 -0.31 -18.28 -0.32
CA ILE A 123 1.11 -18.19 -0.02
C ILE A 123 1.34 -18.15 1.50
N VAL A 124 0.59 -17.29 2.21
CA VAL A 124 0.73 -17.14 3.67
C VAL A 124 0.29 -18.40 4.40
N LYS A 125 -0.81 -19.03 4.00
CA LYS A 125 -1.24 -20.31 4.58
C LYS A 125 -0.19 -21.41 4.43
N LYS A 126 0.50 -21.45 3.30
CA LYS A 126 1.48 -22.49 3.00
C LYS A 126 2.84 -22.26 3.64
N TYR A 127 3.29 -20.98 3.69
CA TYR A 127 4.65 -20.63 4.05
C TYR A 127 4.77 -19.65 5.22
N GLY A 128 3.65 -19.23 5.84
CA GLY A 128 3.63 -18.23 6.91
C GLY A 128 4.18 -18.69 8.27
N HIS A 129 4.80 -19.87 8.33
CA HIS A 129 5.43 -20.41 9.54
C HIS A 129 6.91 -20.02 9.60
N SER A 130 7.44 -19.83 10.80
CA SER A 130 8.79 -19.31 11.06
C SER A 130 9.93 -20.09 10.36
N ASN A 131 9.77 -21.42 10.21
CA ASN A 131 10.75 -22.29 9.56
C ASN A 131 10.77 -22.18 8.03
N HIS A 132 9.85 -21.43 7.41
CA HIS A 132 9.76 -21.22 5.96
C HIS A 132 9.98 -19.77 5.53
N LYS A 133 10.54 -18.92 6.39
CA LYS A 133 10.68 -17.49 6.16
C LYS A 133 11.30 -17.13 4.81
N ASP A 134 12.42 -17.74 4.45
CA ASP A 134 13.09 -17.44 3.18
C ASP A 134 12.26 -17.87 1.97
N THR A 135 11.55 -18.98 2.08
CA THR A 135 10.60 -19.44 1.05
C THR A 135 9.41 -18.48 0.95
N LEU A 136 8.87 -18.02 2.09
CA LEU A 136 7.80 -17.01 2.12
C LEU A 136 8.22 -15.74 1.39
N ILE A 137 9.39 -15.17 1.71
CA ILE A 137 9.91 -13.96 1.06
C ILE A 137 10.03 -14.18 -0.45
N LYS A 138 10.57 -15.33 -0.88
CA LYS A 138 10.72 -15.68 -2.29
C LYS A 138 9.38 -15.74 -3.02
N GLU A 139 8.39 -16.42 -2.43
CA GLU A 139 7.06 -16.57 -3.04
C GLU A 139 6.27 -15.25 -3.03
N LEU A 140 6.41 -14.44 -1.97
CA LEU A 140 5.83 -13.09 -1.94
C LEU A 140 6.48 -12.17 -2.99
N LEU A 141 7.79 -12.24 -3.18
CA LEU A 141 8.44 -11.48 -4.24
C LEU A 141 8.00 -11.92 -5.64
N ARG A 142 7.80 -13.24 -5.84
CA ARG A 142 7.21 -13.77 -7.08
C ARG A 142 5.81 -13.25 -7.31
N PHE A 143 4.98 -13.23 -6.27
CA PHE A 143 3.65 -12.65 -6.29
C PHE A 143 3.66 -11.16 -6.65
N LEU A 144 4.54 -10.35 -6.04
CA LEU A 144 4.68 -8.92 -6.35
C LEU A 144 5.10 -8.65 -7.80
N LYS A 145 5.72 -9.64 -8.46
CA LYS A 145 6.10 -9.61 -9.87
C LYS A 145 5.05 -10.23 -10.80
N TRP A 146 3.85 -10.51 -10.29
CA TRP A 146 2.79 -11.13 -11.09
C TRP A 146 2.21 -10.16 -12.11
N ASN A 147 2.49 -10.43 -13.39
CA ASN A 147 2.13 -9.58 -14.51
C ASN A 147 0.88 -10.05 -15.29
N LYS A 148 0.12 -11.02 -14.73
CA LYS A 148 -1.15 -11.46 -15.33
C LYS A 148 -2.08 -10.26 -15.48
N LEU A 149 -2.66 -10.13 -16.67
CA LEU A 149 -3.68 -9.12 -16.95
C LEU A 149 -5.05 -9.64 -16.47
N HIS A 150 -5.71 -8.83 -15.63
CA HIS A 150 -7.07 -9.07 -15.16
C HIS A 150 -8.03 -8.17 -15.95
N TYR A 151 -8.10 -8.41 -17.25
CA TYR A 151 -8.85 -7.59 -18.21
C TYR A 151 -9.81 -8.48 -19.02
N PRO A 152 -11.06 -8.02 -19.32
CA PRO A 152 -11.63 -6.72 -18.98
C PRO A 152 -11.95 -6.57 -17.50
N ASP A 153 -11.80 -5.34 -16.97
CA ASP A 153 -12.14 -4.93 -15.61
C ASP A 153 -12.96 -3.64 -15.73
N GLU A 154 -14.26 -3.71 -15.44
CA GLU A 154 -15.21 -2.61 -15.66
C GLU A 154 -14.85 -1.38 -14.81
N GLU A 155 -14.45 -1.57 -13.56
CA GLU A 155 -14.05 -0.47 -12.69
C GLU A 155 -12.74 0.18 -13.16
N LEU A 156 -11.79 -0.59 -13.65
CA LEU A 156 -10.57 -0.06 -14.23
C LEU A 156 -10.88 0.76 -15.49
N ILE A 157 -11.71 0.23 -16.38
CA ILE A 157 -12.12 0.91 -17.62
C ILE A 157 -12.80 2.24 -17.31
N LYS A 158 -13.75 2.24 -16.36
CA LYS A 158 -14.48 3.43 -15.90
C LYS A 158 -13.53 4.50 -15.34
N ARG A 159 -12.52 4.10 -14.56
CA ARG A 159 -11.57 5.02 -13.90
C ARG A 159 -10.40 5.46 -14.79
N THR A 160 -10.24 4.84 -15.95
CA THR A 160 -9.19 5.17 -16.91
C THR A 160 -9.71 5.53 -18.31
N PRO A 161 -10.72 6.42 -18.44
CA PRO A 161 -11.38 6.72 -19.71
C PRO A 161 -10.46 7.41 -20.73
N LYS A 162 -9.30 7.93 -20.30
CA LYS A 162 -8.27 8.51 -21.19
C LYS A 162 -7.52 7.45 -22.00
N PHE A 163 -7.72 6.15 -21.68
CA PHE A 163 -6.99 5.03 -22.30
C PHE A 163 -7.93 3.91 -22.77
N PRO A 164 -9.07 4.20 -23.44
CA PRO A 164 -10.09 3.18 -23.72
C PRO A 164 -9.52 2.08 -24.63
N GLY A 165 -9.58 0.83 -24.15
CA GLY A 165 -9.19 -0.36 -24.92
C GLY A 165 -7.71 -0.48 -25.28
N THR A 166 -6.86 0.46 -24.85
CA THR A 166 -5.43 0.46 -25.19
C THR A 166 -4.66 -0.62 -24.43
N ASP A 167 -3.50 -1.00 -24.96
CA ASP A 167 -2.60 -1.92 -24.24
C ASP A 167 -2.13 -1.36 -22.92
N ASP A 168 -1.99 -0.04 -22.80
CA ASP A 168 -1.66 0.62 -21.55
C ASP A 168 -2.77 0.45 -20.50
N GLN A 169 -4.04 0.59 -20.89
CA GLN A 169 -5.17 0.33 -19.99
C GLN A 169 -5.15 -1.12 -19.50
N LYS A 170 -4.91 -2.08 -20.39
CA LYS A 170 -4.81 -3.50 -20.02
C LYS A 170 -3.68 -3.74 -19.02
N LYS A 171 -2.52 -3.10 -19.21
CA LYS A 171 -1.36 -3.24 -18.29
C LYS A 171 -1.64 -2.74 -16.89
N PHE A 172 -2.51 -1.73 -16.71
CA PHE A 172 -2.95 -1.32 -15.38
C PHE A 172 -3.73 -2.41 -14.63
N SER A 173 -4.26 -3.42 -15.31
CA SER A 173 -4.98 -4.53 -14.69
C SER A 173 -4.07 -5.60 -14.06
N SER A 174 -2.75 -5.49 -14.16
CA SER A 174 -1.80 -6.39 -13.50
C SER A 174 -1.35 -5.86 -12.13
N ILE A 175 -0.83 -6.74 -11.25
CA ILE A 175 -0.16 -6.35 -10.01
C ILE A 175 1.19 -5.72 -10.34
N PHE A 176 1.99 -6.40 -11.15
CA PHE A 176 3.22 -5.84 -11.69
C PHE A 176 2.93 -5.09 -12.97
N VAL A 177 2.92 -3.76 -12.89
CA VAL A 177 2.68 -2.88 -14.05
C VAL A 177 4.00 -2.54 -14.71
N GLU A 178 4.09 -2.71 -16.03
CA GLU A 178 5.25 -2.32 -16.82
C GLU A 178 4.85 -1.73 -18.17
N MET A 179 5.12 -0.43 -18.35
CA MET A 179 4.83 0.34 -19.57
C MET A 179 6.08 1.11 -20.01
N PRO A 180 7.06 0.45 -20.66
CA PRO A 180 8.33 1.07 -21.02
C PRO A 180 8.17 2.29 -21.93
N SER A 181 7.22 2.26 -22.88
CA SER A 181 6.91 3.36 -23.79
C SER A 181 6.49 4.65 -23.08
N ARG A 182 5.96 4.55 -21.85
CA ARG A 182 5.57 5.68 -21.01
C ARG A 182 6.53 5.97 -19.86
N GLN A 183 7.63 5.20 -19.77
CA GLN A 183 8.53 5.25 -18.62
C GLN A 183 7.78 5.14 -17.27
N TYR A 184 6.73 4.31 -17.26
CA TYR A 184 5.84 4.13 -16.12
C TYR A 184 5.74 2.66 -15.73
N GLY A 185 5.65 2.39 -14.43
CA GLY A 185 5.42 1.04 -13.92
C GLY A 185 5.82 0.87 -12.46
N THR A 186 5.77 -0.36 -12.01
CA THR A 186 6.19 -0.76 -10.67
C THR A 186 7.68 -0.54 -10.52
N ARG A 187 8.07 0.27 -9.54
CA ARG A 187 9.46 0.63 -9.27
C ARG A 187 10.02 0.04 -7.99
N THR A 188 9.14 -0.31 -7.06
CA THR A 188 9.56 -0.80 -5.74
C THR A 188 8.64 -1.93 -5.31
N HIS A 189 9.24 -2.97 -4.75
CA HIS A 189 8.56 -4.02 -4.02
C HIS A 189 9.03 -3.98 -2.58
N THR A 190 8.11 -4.02 -1.64
CA THR A 190 8.43 -4.05 -0.22
C THR A 190 7.73 -5.22 0.45
N ILE A 191 8.49 -5.98 1.24
CA ILE A 191 7.97 -7.05 2.10
C ILE A 191 8.39 -6.73 3.52
N ILE A 192 7.44 -6.59 4.42
CA ILE A 192 7.67 -6.36 5.85
C ILE A 192 7.16 -7.59 6.59
N LEU A 193 8.05 -8.27 7.27
CA LEU A 193 7.72 -9.37 8.17
C LEU A 193 7.92 -8.92 9.60
N ILE A 194 6.95 -9.18 10.46
CA ILE A 194 7.01 -8.88 11.89
C ILE A 194 6.57 -10.12 12.63
N ASP A 195 7.42 -10.66 13.48
CA ASP A 195 7.10 -11.82 14.28
C ASP A 195 6.48 -11.47 15.65
N HIS A 196 6.10 -12.50 16.41
CA HIS A 196 5.47 -12.33 17.73
C HIS A 196 6.40 -11.70 18.77
N ASP A 197 7.72 -11.77 18.57
CA ASP A 197 8.73 -11.13 19.42
C ASP A 197 8.97 -9.66 19.05
N GLY A 198 8.25 -9.17 18.02
CA GLY A 198 8.39 -7.81 17.50
C GLY A 198 9.64 -7.62 16.64
N LYS A 199 10.29 -8.69 16.22
CA LYS A 199 11.40 -8.61 15.29
C LYS A 199 10.87 -8.26 13.90
N VAL A 200 11.38 -7.20 13.34
CA VAL A 200 11.03 -6.69 12.00
C VAL A 200 12.12 -7.08 11.02
N GLU A 201 11.70 -7.56 9.86
CA GLU A 201 12.52 -7.68 8.67
C GLU A 201 11.85 -6.91 7.54
N TYR A 202 12.47 -5.82 7.10
CA TYR A 202 12.01 -4.93 6.04
C TYR A 202 12.86 -5.16 4.80
N ASN A 203 12.28 -5.79 3.80
CA ASN A 203 12.93 -6.08 2.53
C ASN A 203 12.39 -5.16 1.45
N GLU A 204 13.25 -4.43 0.75
CA GLU A 204 12.89 -3.54 -0.33
C GLU A 204 13.72 -3.81 -1.58
N TRP A 205 13.03 -3.99 -2.70
CA TRP A 205 13.64 -4.07 -4.03
C TRP A 205 13.24 -2.83 -4.82
N THR A 206 14.23 -2.04 -5.23
CA THR A 206 14.01 -0.81 -6.00
C THR A 206 14.65 -0.92 -7.37
N LYS A 207 13.89 -0.60 -8.42
CA LYS A 207 14.31 -0.63 -9.82
C LYS A 207 15.12 0.63 -10.15
N SER A 208 16.35 0.46 -10.62
CA SER A 208 17.20 1.50 -11.17
C SER A 208 17.62 1.10 -12.60
N GLY A 209 17.02 1.75 -13.58
CA GLY A 209 17.13 1.30 -14.98
C GLY A 209 16.51 -0.09 -15.15
N LEU A 210 17.32 -1.08 -15.55
CA LEU A 210 16.91 -2.48 -15.70
C LEU A 210 17.23 -3.34 -14.47
N ILE A 211 17.94 -2.81 -13.49
CA ILE A 211 18.47 -3.55 -12.33
C ILE A 211 17.54 -3.36 -11.12
N TRP A 212 17.28 -4.45 -10.42
CA TRP A 212 16.61 -4.45 -9.14
C TRP A 212 17.64 -4.55 -8.02
N ASN A 213 17.75 -3.48 -7.21
CA ASN A 213 18.63 -3.45 -6.04
C ASN A 213 17.81 -3.86 -4.81
N HIS A 214 18.33 -4.81 -4.03
CA HIS A 214 17.73 -5.28 -2.79
C HIS A 214 18.43 -4.68 -1.59
N GLN A 215 17.63 -4.21 -0.64
CA GLN A 215 18.06 -3.78 0.69
C GLN A 215 17.23 -4.48 1.73
N CYS A 216 17.86 -4.92 2.82
CA CYS A 216 17.18 -5.54 3.94
C CYS A 216 17.58 -4.83 5.23
N TYR A 217 16.59 -4.43 6.00
CA TYR A 217 16.76 -3.79 7.31
C TYR A 217 16.10 -4.66 8.37
N THR A 218 16.78 -4.85 9.49
CA THR A 218 16.24 -5.58 10.64
C THR A 218 16.24 -4.71 11.88
N THR A 219 15.18 -4.80 12.67
CA THR A 219 15.06 -4.11 13.95
C THR A 219 14.11 -4.86 14.87
N ILE A 220 13.97 -4.39 16.10
CA ILE A 220 12.97 -4.88 17.06
C ILE A 220 12.06 -3.72 17.41
N LEU A 221 10.75 -3.95 17.38
CA LEU A 221 9.79 -2.96 17.82
C LEU A 221 9.96 -2.71 19.32
N LYS A 222 9.99 -1.43 19.67
CA LYS A 222 9.96 -0.93 21.04
C LYS A 222 8.53 -0.56 21.44
N ALA A 223 7.54 -1.29 20.89
CA ALA A 223 6.14 -1.04 21.19
C ALA A 223 5.92 -1.25 22.70
N GLU A 224 5.37 -0.23 23.36
CA GLU A 224 5.06 -0.29 24.79
C GLU A 224 4.03 -1.40 25.07
N VAL A 225 4.16 -2.00 26.22
CA VAL A 225 3.35 -3.11 26.76
C VAL A 225 1.90 -2.70 27.00
#